data_5fb5c50d8061205e094e509998d3f162
#
_entry.id   5fb5c50d8061205e094e509998d3f162
#
_cell.length_a   1.000
_cell.length_b   1.000
_cell.length_c   1.000
_cell.angle_alpha   90.00
_cell.angle_beta   90.00
_cell.angle_gamma   90.00
#
_symmetry.space_group_name_H-M   'P 1'
#
loop_
_entity.id
_entity.type
_entity.pdbx_description
1 polymer ?
#
loop_
_entity_poly.entity_id
_entity_poly.type
_entity_poly.pdbx_seq_one_letter_code
_entity_poly.pdbx_strand_id
1 'polypeptide(L)'
;MARLLVTGASGFIGSHVAGHLAASGHQVVANGRCLDRLRLLQGTAAQLVVADLCTDALEPLTEACDAVVHCAALSSPWGTAESFSRGNVLATRRILAASQRAGVRRFIHMGSPSIHFRFADQYGIDERFEPPRRWITDYARSKWESELCVRSAAANGLEALVLRPRAVFGERDQAILPRLMAIADRGWFPLVHSGEAVIDVTYVGNLSRLVAQCLEADVVADGRAYNVSNGDPIRVVELVTKLFAAMGREVRLVPIPRGVAVAMAGIAERIARVRPGCPEPRLTRYGVGVLGYSQTLDISLARRELNYAPAVSIEEGIERYAQWWKQHVHA
;
A
#
# COMPACT_ATOMS: atom_id res chain seq x y z
N MET A 1 -8.21 -12.32 -22.73
CA MET A 1 -7.57 -13.18 -21.69
C MET A 1 -6.07 -12.99 -21.79
N ALA A 2 -5.42 -12.50 -20.74
CA ALA A 2 -3.99 -12.20 -20.73
C ALA A 2 -3.29 -13.02 -19.64
N ARG A 3 -1.98 -13.26 -19.78
CA ARG A 3 -1.13 -13.85 -18.74
C ARG A 3 -0.45 -12.72 -17.95
N LEU A 4 -0.71 -12.67 -16.66
CA LEU A 4 -0.34 -11.55 -15.79
C LEU A 4 0.54 -12.04 -14.63
N LEU A 5 1.69 -11.41 -14.40
CA LEU A 5 2.45 -11.61 -13.17
C LEU A 5 2.01 -10.61 -12.11
N VAL A 6 1.62 -11.11 -10.94
CA VAL A 6 1.41 -10.29 -9.74
C VAL A 6 2.47 -10.62 -8.71
N THR A 7 3.41 -9.71 -8.48
CA THR A 7 4.42 -9.89 -7.43
C THR A 7 3.88 -9.43 -6.08
N GLY A 8 4.40 -10.01 -5.01
CA GLY A 8 3.88 -9.68 -3.66
C GLY A 8 2.47 -10.20 -3.40
N ALA A 9 2.02 -11.21 -4.16
CA ALA A 9 0.70 -11.82 -4.04
C ALA A 9 0.48 -12.55 -2.69
N SER A 10 1.52 -12.82 -1.93
CA SER A 10 1.43 -13.28 -0.53
C SER A 10 1.15 -12.14 0.47
N GLY A 11 1.12 -10.88 0.02
CA GLY A 11 0.79 -9.70 0.81
C GLY A 11 -0.67 -9.28 0.65
N PHE A 12 -1.08 -8.28 1.42
CA PHE A 12 -2.47 -7.79 1.45
C PHE A 12 -2.94 -7.29 0.08
N ILE A 13 -2.32 -6.25 -0.48
CA ILE A 13 -2.73 -5.67 -1.78
C ILE A 13 -2.57 -6.69 -2.91
N GLY A 14 -1.40 -7.35 -2.98
CA GLY A 14 -1.11 -8.29 -4.07
C GLY A 14 -2.06 -9.48 -4.13
N SER A 15 -2.52 -10.00 -2.97
CA SER A 15 -3.48 -11.11 -2.94
C SER A 15 -4.87 -10.69 -3.44
N HIS A 16 -5.32 -9.46 -3.12
CA HIS A 16 -6.59 -8.93 -3.65
C HIS A 16 -6.53 -8.68 -5.15
N VAL A 17 -5.44 -8.06 -5.61
CA VAL A 17 -5.20 -7.83 -7.05
C VAL A 17 -5.16 -9.15 -7.81
N ALA A 18 -4.37 -10.12 -7.36
CA ALA A 18 -4.26 -11.42 -8.01
C ALA A 18 -5.61 -12.16 -8.07
N GLY A 19 -6.35 -12.18 -6.95
CA GLY A 19 -7.68 -12.79 -6.89
C GLY A 19 -8.69 -12.09 -7.81
N HIS A 20 -8.70 -10.76 -7.85
CA HIS A 20 -9.58 -9.99 -8.72
C HIS A 20 -9.29 -10.26 -10.21
N LEU A 21 -8.02 -10.23 -10.61
CA LEU A 21 -7.62 -10.48 -11.99
C LEU A 21 -7.92 -11.92 -12.42
N ALA A 22 -7.71 -12.90 -11.54
CA ALA A 22 -8.07 -14.29 -11.80
C ALA A 22 -9.58 -14.47 -11.96
N ALA A 23 -10.38 -13.83 -11.09
CA ALA A 23 -11.86 -13.84 -11.19
C ALA A 23 -12.37 -13.13 -12.46
N SER A 24 -11.59 -12.19 -13.02
CA SER A 24 -11.88 -11.52 -14.30
C SER A 24 -11.46 -12.35 -15.54
N GLY A 25 -11.01 -13.59 -15.35
CA GLY A 25 -10.69 -14.53 -16.44
C GLY A 25 -9.25 -14.43 -16.98
N HIS A 26 -8.34 -13.74 -16.29
CA HIS A 26 -6.94 -13.71 -16.66
C HIS A 26 -6.18 -14.94 -16.10
N GLN A 27 -5.11 -15.36 -16.79
CA GLN A 27 -4.13 -16.29 -16.23
C GLN A 27 -3.16 -15.53 -15.35
N VAL A 28 -3.17 -15.80 -14.03
CA VAL A 28 -2.35 -15.06 -13.07
C VAL A 28 -1.19 -15.92 -12.57
N VAL A 29 0.03 -15.44 -12.69
CA VAL A 29 1.20 -15.94 -11.97
C VAL A 29 1.32 -15.15 -10.68
N ALA A 30 0.99 -15.76 -9.56
CA ALA A 30 0.99 -15.15 -8.24
C ALA A 30 2.30 -15.42 -7.52
N ASN A 31 3.20 -14.44 -7.49
CA ASN A 31 4.51 -14.55 -6.84
C ASN A 31 4.52 -14.00 -5.43
N GLY A 32 5.18 -14.70 -4.53
CA GLY A 32 5.43 -14.27 -3.15
C GLY A 32 6.50 -15.13 -2.49
N ARG A 33 6.95 -14.75 -1.29
CA ARG A 33 7.99 -15.49 -0.54
C ARG A 33 7.44 -16.55 0.41
N CYS A 34 6.13 -16.54 0.69
CA CYS A 34 5.50 -17.42 1.65
C CYS A 34 4.39 -18.24 0.96
N LEU A 35 4.61 -19.54 0.81
CA LEU A 35 3.65 -20.44 0.17
C LEU A 35 2.31 -20.49 0.92
N ASP A 36 2.32 -20.54 2.25
CA ASP A 36 1.09 -20.63 3.03
C ASP A 36 0.18 -19.43 2.80
N ARG A 37 0.76 -18.23 2.67
CA ARG A 37 -0.01 -17.03 2.30
C ARG A 37 -0.47 -17.03 0.86
N LEU A 38 0.30 -17.59 -0.08
CA LEU A 38 -0.12 -17.75 -1.46
C LEU A 38 -1.29 -18.73 -1.60
N ARG A 39 -1.41 -19.72 -0.72
CA ARG A 39 -2.52 -20.69 -0.70
C ARG A 39 -3.90 -20.02 -0.52
N LEU A 40 -3.98 -18.78 -0.05
CA LEU A 40 -5.21 -17.99 -0.07
C LEU A 40 -5.77 -17.78 -1.49
N LEU A 41 -4.95 -17.96 -2.53
CA LEU A 41 -5.33 -17.91 -3.94
C LEU A 41 -5.54 -19.30 -4.53
N GLN A 42 -5.44 -20.37 -3.75
CA GLN A 42 -5.67 -21.73 -4.21
C GLN A 42 -7.16 -21.89 -4.61
N GLY A 43 -7.39 -22.51 -5.76
CA GLY A 43 -8.75 -22.62 -6.31
C GLY A 43 -9.17 -21.44 -7.19
N THR A 44 -8.35 -20.38 -7.27
CA THR A 44 -8.48 -19.35 -8.32
C THR A 44 -7.68 -19.79 -9.57
N ALA A 45 -7.84 -19.10 -10.69
CA ALA A 45 -7.05 -19.36 -11.93
C ALA A 45 -5.59 -18.86 -11.81
N ALA A 46 -5.00 -18.97 -10.62
CA ALA A 46 -3.65 -18.47 -10.34
C ALA A 46 -2.62 -19.61 -10.20
N GLN A 47 -1.51 -19.49 -10.92
CA GLN A 47 -0.32 -20.30 -10.68
C GLN A 47 0.47 -19.68 -9.51
N LEU A 48 0.67 -20.45 -8.43
CA LEU A 48 1.40 -19.98 -7.25
C LEU A 48 2.90 -20.24 -7.41
N VAL A 49 3.73 -19.20 -7.30
CA VAL A 49 5.19 -19.31 -7.46
C VAL A 49 5.89 -18.65 -6.26
N VAL A 50 6.68 -19.46 -5.53
CA VAL A 50 7.53 -18.97 -4.45
C VAL A 50 8.86 -18.52 -5.01
N ALA A 51 9.18 -17.23 -4.90
CA ALA A 51 10.50 -16.70 -5.25
C ALA A 51 10.77 -15.37 -4.54
N ASP A 52 12.03 -15.15 -4.17
CA ASP A 52 12.50 -13.85 -3.66
C ASP A 52 13.04 -13.02 -4.84
N LEU A 53 12.42 -11.88 -5.11
CA LEU A 53 12.81 -10.98 -6.20
C LEU A 53 14.26 -10.46 -6.06
N CYS A 54 14.86 -10.54 -4.87
CA CYS A 54 16.22 -10.06 -4.63
C CYS A 54 17.31 -11.09 -4.90
N THR A 55 16.98 -12.39 -4.90
CA THR A 55 17.99 -13.46 -4.97
C THR A 55 17.76 -14.44 -6.12
N ASP A 56 16.49 -14.77 -6.38
CA ASP A 56 16.16 -15.87 -7.29
C ASP A 56 16.18 -15.44 -8.77
N ALA A 57 16.18 -16.39 -9.69
CA ALA A 57 15.98 -16.14 -11.11
C ALA A 57 14.56 -15.65 -11.37
N LEU A 58 14.40 -14.56 -12.13
CA LEU A 58 13.10 -13.94 -12.37
C LEU A 58 12.55 -14.22 -13.77
N GLU A 59 13.36 -14.75 -14.66
CA GLU A 59 12.98 -15.11 -16.03
C GLU A 59 11.76 -16.05 -16.05
N PRO A 60 11.69 -17.11 -15.23
CA PRO A 60 10.50 -18.00 -15.21
C PRO A 60 9.22 -17.31 -14.75
N LEU A 61 9.33 -16.20 -13.99
CA LEU A 61 8.16 -15.43 -13.55
C LEU A 61 7.61 -14.55 -14.67
N THR A 62 8.47 -13.99 -15.51
CA THR A 62 8.10 -13.03 -16.54
C THR A 62 7.85 -13.66 -17.92
N GLU A 63 8.23 -14.92 -18.09
CA GLU A 63 8.09 -15.64 -19.35
C GLU A 63 6.63 -15.69 -19.82
N ALA A 64 6.41 -15.30 -21.07
CA ALA A 64 5.09 -15.22 -21.69
C ALA A 64 4.05 -14.38 -20.94
N CYS A 65 4.47 -13.46 -20.07
CA CYS A 65 3.56 -12.52 -19.41
C CYS A 65 3.31 -11.30 -20.30
N ASP A 66 2.03 -10.98 -20.49
CA ASP A 66 1.60 -9.76 -21.19
C ASP A 66 1.83 -8.51 -20.32
N ALA A 67 1.62 -8.63 -19.02
CA ALA A 67 1.83 -7.52 -18.08
C ALA A 67 2.29 -7.98 -16.70
N VAL A 68 2.89 -7.04 -15.96
CA VAL A 68 3.35 -7.23 -14.57
C VAL A 68 2.67 -6.21 -13.66
N VAL A 69 2.08 -6.68 -12.56
CA VAL A 69 1.61 -5.85 -11.46
C VAL A 69 2.55 -6.04 -10.27
N HIS A 70 3.37 -5.03 -10.01
CA HIS A 70 4.41 -5.09 -8.99
C HIS A 70 3.91 -4.53 -7.66
N CYS A 71 3.38 -5.43 -6.80
CA CYS A 71 2.93 -5.11 -5.45
C CYS A 71 3.96 -5.47 -4.37
N ALA A 72 5.03 -6.19 -4.72
CA ALA A 72 6.06 -6.57 -3.77
C ALA A 72 6.80 -5.35 -3.23
N ALA A 73 6.76 -5.15 -1.94
CA ALA A 73 7.49 -4.11 -1.24
C ALA A 73 7.61 -4.44 0.26
N LEU A 74 8.66 -3.94 0.90
CA LEU A 74 8.70 -3.83 2.35
C LEU A 74 7.89 -2.59 2.75
N SER A 75 6.65 -2.79 3.19
CA SER A 75 5.75 -1.72 3.65
C SER A 75 5.70 -1.72 5.17
N SER A 76 6.56 -0.95 5.80
CA SER A 76 6.65 -0.82 7.26
C SER A 76 7.04 0.61 7.61
N PRO A 77 6.54 1.16 8.72
CA PRO A 77 7.02 2.43 9.26
C PRO A 77 8.41 2.31 9.94
N TRP A 78 8.93 1.08 10.09
CA TRP A 78 10.15 0.77 10.81
C TRP A 78 11.01 -0.25 10.06
N GLY A 79 12.30 0.03 9.98
CA GLY A 79 13.28 -0.82 9.30
C GLY A 79 14.59 -0.07 9.08
N THR A 80 15.59 -0.75 8.51
CA THR A 80 16.87 -0.16 8.15
C THR A 80 16.81 0.38 6.70
N ALA A 81 17.62 1.38 6.39
CA ALA A 81 17.76 1.89 5.02
C ALA A 81 18.14 0.77 4.04
N GLU A 82 18.99 -0.15 4.47
CA GLU A 82 19.40 -1.32 3.68
C GLU A 82 18.23 -2.25 3.37
N SER A 83 17.39 -2.58 4.38
CA SER A 83 16.24 -3.45 4.19
C SER A 83 15.23 -2.85 3.22
N PHE A 84 14.98 -1.54 3.30
CA PHE A 84 14.11 -0.83 2.37
C PHE A 84 14.73 -0.73 0.97
N SER A 85 16.02 -0.42 0.85
CA SER A 85 16.71 -0.38 -0.43
C SER A 85 16.67 -1.75 -1.12
N ARG A 86 16.95 -2.84 -0.39
CA ARG A 86 16.85 -4.20 -0.91
C ARG A 86 15.43 -4.55 -1.32
N GLY A 87 14.46 -4.43 -0.41
CA GLY A 87 13.08 -4.89 -0.62
C GLY A 87 12.28 -4.05 -1.61
N ASN A 88 12.60 -2.76 -1.76
CA ASN A 88 11.82 -1.85 -2.59
C ASN A 88 12.58 -1.42 -3.86
N VAL A 89 13.87 -1.09 -3.77
CA VAL A 89 14.61 -0.58 -4.93
C VAL A 89 15.24 -1.71 -5.75
N LEU A 90 16.01 -2.59 -5.10
CA LEU A 90 16.66 -3.71 -5.79
C LEU A 90 15.63 -4.67 -6.39
N ALA A 91 14.61 -5.06 -5.62
CA ALA A 91 13.54 -5.93 -6.11
C ALA A 91 12.84 -5.32 -7.34
N THR A 92 12.48 -4.02 -7.28
CA THR A 92 11.86 -3.31 -8.42
C THR A 92 12.79 -3.27 -9.63
N ARG A 93 14.06 -2.93 -9.44
CA ARG A 93 15.04 -2.90 -10.53
C ARG A 93 15.18 -4.27 -11.22
N ARG A 94 15.26 -5.35 -10.44
CA ARG A 94 15.43 -6.71 -10.99
C ARG A 94 14.19 -7.16 -11.76
N ILE A 95 12.99 -6.93 -11.24
CA ILE A 95 11.77 -7.35 -11.95
C ILE A 95 11.51 -6.50 -13.19
N LEU A 96 11.84 -5.20 -13.19
CA LEU A 96 11.79 -4.36 -14.38
C LEU A 96 12.72 -4.89 -15.47
N ALA A 97 13.98 -5.21 -15.13
CA ALA A 97 14.95 -5.76 -16.07
C ALA A 97 14.49 -7.11 -16.64
N ALA A 98 13.92 -8.00 -15.82
CA ALA A 98 13.38 -9.28 -16.28
C ALA A 98 12.16 -9.05 -17.21
N SER A 99 11.26 -8.12 -16.86
CA SER A 99 10.10 -7.75 -17.67
C SER A 99 10.52 -7.24 -19.06
N GLN A 100 11.51 -6.35 -19.13
CA GLN A 100 12.02 -5.82 -20.40
C GLN A 100 12.63 -6.93 -21.27
N ARG A 101 13.45 -7.85 -20.68
CA ARG A 101 14.03 -8.98 -21.43
C ARG A 101 12.97 -9.95 -21.94
N ALA A 102 11.89 -10.14 -21.18
CA ALA A 102 10.78 -11.03 -21.58
C ALA A 102 9.79 -10.37 -22.56
N GLY A 103 9.98 -9.10 -22.93
CA GLY A 103 9.08 -8.39 -23.82
C GLY A 103 7.70 -8.09 -23.20
N VAL A 104 7.62 -7.99 -21.87
CA VAL A 104 6.40 -7.59 -21.17
C VAL A 104 5.94 -6.24 -21.70
N ARG A 105 4.67 -6.13 -22.11
CA ARG A 105 4.13 -4.91 -22.69
C ARG A 105 3.88 -3.84 -21.62
N ARG A 106 3.23 -4.20 -20.51
CA ARG A 106 2.79 -3.23 -19.51
C ARG A 106 3.25 -3.56 -18.09
N PHE A 107 3.68 -2.54 -17.35
CA PHE A 107 4.15 -2.66 -15.98
C PHE A 107 3.40 -1.67 -15.07
N ILE A 108 2.69 -2.18 -14.06
CA ILE A 108 1.99 -1.37 -13.06
C ILE A 108 2.72 -1.49 -11.73
N HIS A 109 3.24 -0.37 -11.22
CA HIS A 109 3.97 -0.32 -9.96
C HIS A 109 3.11 0.24 -8.82
N MET A 110 3.08 -0.44 -7.67
CA MET A 110 2.50 0.13 -6.45
C MET A 110 3.48 1.10 -5.80
N GLY A 111 3.31 2.39 -6.07
CA GLY A 111 3.99 3.49 -5.42
C GLY A 111 3.44 3.77 -4.02
N SER A 112 3.66 4.99 -3.52
CA SER A 112 3.09 5.42 -2.23
C SER A 112 3.07 6.94 -2.10
N PRO A 113 2.00 7.56 -1.63
CA PRO A 113 1.97 8.99 -1.34
C PRO A 113 2.76 9.37 -0.07
N SER A 114 3.35 8.40 0.64
CA SER A 114 4.26 8.65 1.76
C SER A 114 5.44 9.53 1.39
N ILE A 115 5.80 9.61 0.10
CA ILE A 115 6.84 10.50 -0.42
C ILE A 115 6.53 11.97 -0.14
N HIS A 116 5.25 12.35 -0.13
CA HIS A 116 4.79 13.71 0.15
C HIS A 116 4.68 14.02 1.65
N PHE A 117 4.82 13.01 2.52
CA PHE A 117 4.56 13.18 3.94
C PHE A 117 5.45 14.25 4.58
N ARG A 118 4.80 15.16 5.32
CA ARG A 118 5.43 16.18 6.16
C ARG A 118 4.68 16.26 7.50
N PHE A 119 5.34 16.73 8.55
CA PHE A 119 4.68 17.07 9.83
C PHE A 119 3.93 18.41 9.72
N ALA A 120 3.05 18.50 8.73
CA ALA A 120 2.21 19.64 8.44
C ALA A 120 0.93 19.16 7.74
N ASP A 121 -0.15 19.91 7.92
CA ASP A 121 -1.40 19.64 7.21
C ASP A 121 -1.23 19.97 5.72
N GLN A 122 -1.65 19.05 4.83
CA GLN A 122 -1.53 19.14 3.37
C GLN A 122 -2.85 18.69 2.74
N TYR A 123 -3.39 19.51 1.85
CA TYR A 123 -4.68 19.24 1.19
C TYR A 123 -4.54 19.26 -0.31
N GLY A 124 -5.25 18.36 -1.00
CA GLY A 124 -5.29 18.30 -2.46
C GLY A 124 -3.92 18.07 -3.10
N ILE A 125 -3.11 17.17 -2.52
CA ILE A 125 -1.77 16.85 -3.04
C ILE A 125 -1.92 16.20 -4.41
N ASP A 126 -1.36 16.82 -5.44
CA ASP A 126 -1.29 16.27 -6.80
C ASP A 126 -0.08 15.34 -6.99
N GLU A 127 0.11 14.82 -8.21
CA GLU A 127 1.18 13.86 -8.52
C GLU A 127 2.56 14.51 -8.68
N ARG A 128 2.65 15.84 -8.78
CA ARG A 128 3.92 16.56 -8.87
C ARG A 128 4.70 16.42 -7.58
N PHE A 129 5.97 16.09 -7.70
CA PHE A 129 6.80 15.83 -6.54
C PHE A 129 8.24 16.26 -6.77
N GLU A 130 8.74 17.01 -5.79
CA GLU A 130 10.16 17.35 -5.67
C GLU A 130 10.72 16.68 -4.41
N PRO A 131 11.81 15.89 -4.53
CA PRO A 131 12.37 15.19 -3.38
C PRO A 131 12.88 16.19 -2.33
N PRO A 132 12.59 15.93 -1.04
CA PRO A 132 13.06 16.79 0.03
C PRO A 132 14.57 16.62 0.25
N ARG A 133 15.25 17.66 0.77
CA ARG A 133 16.66 17.55 1.18
C ARG A 133 16.89 16.45 2.23
N ARG A 134 15.90 16.22 3.11
CA ARG A 134 15.92 15.16 4.13
C ARG A 134 14.60 14.41 4.13
N TRP A 135 14.69 13.11 3.98
CA TRP A 135 13.55 12.21 4.07
C TRP A 135 13.12 12.01 5.52
N ILE A 136 11.81 11.95 5.75
CA ILE A 136 11.26 11.67 7.08
C ILE A 136 11.41 10.19 7.43
N THR A 137 11.30 9.30 6.42
CA THR A 137 11.49 7.86 6.57
C THR A 137 12.29 7.29 5.41
N ASP A 138 13.09 6.25 5.68
CA ASP A 138 13.78 5.47 4.64
C ASP A 138 12.76 4.73 3.75
N TYR A 139 11.58 4.40 4.28
CA TYR A 139 10.48 3.86 3.50
C TYR A 139 10.06 4.82 2.37
N ALA A 140 9.72 6.06 2.71
CA ALA A 140 9.31 7.06 1.71
C ALA A 140 10.41 7.28 0.65
N ARG A 141 11.66 7.37 1.09
CA ARG A 141 12.82 7.47 0.20
C ARG A 141 12.90 6.29 -0.75
N SER A 142 12.81 5.05 -0.25
CA SER A 142 12.89 3.84 -1.06
C SER A 142 11.73 3.71 -2.06
N LYS A 143 10.53 4.18 -1.71
CA LYS A 143 9.38 4.23 -2.62
C LYS A 143 9.62 5.22 -3.77
N TRP A 144 10.19 6.39 -3.47
CA TRP A 144 10.60 7.32 -4.51
C TRP A 144 11.69 6.75 -5.42
N GLU A 145 12.75 6.17 -4.84
CA GLU A 145 13.82 5.55 -5.61
C GLU A 145 13.31 4.40 -6.51
N SER A 146 12.31 3.63 -6.05
CA SER A 146 11.68 2.61 -6.88
C SER A 146 10.86 3.20 -8.03
N GLU A 147 10.15 4.34 -7.82
CA GLU A 147 9.45 5.03 -8.90
C GLU A 147 10.43 5.60 -9.96
N LEU A 148 11.61 6.06 -9.54
CA LEU A 148 12.67 6.47 -10.49
C LEU A 148 13.14 5.30 -11.37
N CYS A 149 13.25 4.09 -10.81
CA CYS A 149 13.54 2.90 -11.61
C CYS A 149 12.45 2.62 -12.66
N VAL A 150 11.18 2.79 -12.29
CA VAL A 150 10.05 2.63 -13.22
C VAL A 150 10.08 3.67 -14.34
N ARG A 151 10.31 4.94 -14.02
CA ARG A 151 10.46 6.02 -15.01
C ARG A 151 11.62 5.77 -15.96
N SER A 152 12.75 5.28 -15.44
CA SER A 152 13.91 4.91 -16.27
C SER A 152 13.57 3.75 -17.22
N ALA A 153 12.83 2.73 -16.77
CA ALA A 153 12.40 1.63 -17.62
C ALA A 153 11.41 2.10 -18.69
N ALA A 154 10.51 3.01 -18.34
CA ALA A 154 9.56 3.60 -19.29
C ALA A 154 10.28 4.42 -20.38
N ALA A 155 11.29 5.22 -20.02
CA ALA A 155 12.13 5.95 -20.98
C ALA A 155 12.89 5.00 -21.92
N ASN A 156 13.05 3.73 -21.56
CA ASN A 156 13.66 2.67 -22.39
C ASN A 156 12.59 1.75 -23.04
N GLY A 157 11.36 2.22 -23.22
CA GLY A 157 10.33 1.59 -24.03
C GLY A 157 9.37 0.63 -23.33
N LEU A 158 9.45 0.48 -22.00
CA LEU A 158 8.46 -0.30 -21.24
C LEU A 158 7.24 0.58 -20.94
N GLU A 159 6.03 0.18 -21.38
CA GLU A 159 4.81 0.87 -20.93
C GLU A 159 4.67 0.73 -19.41
N ALA A 160 4.82 1.80 -18.66
CA ALA A 160 4.79 1.73 -17.19
C ALA A 160 3.90 2.81 -16.56
N LEU A 161 3.19 2.42 -15.50
CA LEU A 161 2.35 3.30 -14.68
C LEU A 161 2.71 3.12 -13.21
N VAL A 162 2.57 4.18 -12.43
CA VAL A 162 2.73 4.14 -10.97
C VAL A 162 1.41 4.50 -10.31
N LEU A 163 0.90 3.64 -9.43
CA LEU A 163 -0.27 3.93 -8.59
C LEU A 163 0.20 4.26 -7.17
N ARG A 164 -0.22 5.39 -6.62
CA ARG A 164 0.10 5.84 -5.24
C ARG A 164 -1.13 5.75 -4.34
N PRO A 165 -1.52 4.54 -3.89
CA PRO A 165 -2.68 4.39 -3.03
C PRO A 165 -2.40 4.89 -1.61
N ARG A 166 -3.36 5.65 -1.04
CA ARG A 166 -3.28 6.18 0.32
C ARG A 166 -3.98 5.24 1.30
N ALA A 167 -3.28 4.83 2.37
CA ALA A 167 -3.85 4.11 3.51
C ALA A 167 -4.84 3.00 3.08
N VAL A 168 -4.35 2.00 2.35
CA VAL A 168 -5.18 0.92 1.83
C VAL A 168 -5.70 0.08 2.98
N PHE A 169 -7.01 -0.17 3.00
CA PHE A 169 -7.70 -0.98 4.00
C PHE A 169 -8.69 -1.95 3.35
N GLY A 170 -9.11 -2.95 4.08
CA GLY A 170 -10.09 -3.96 3.64
C GLY A 170 -9.81 -5.32 4.22
N GLU A 171 -10.50 -6.35 3.74
CA GLU A 171 -10.38 -7.72 4.20
C GLU A 171 -8.94 -8.21 4.07
N ARG A 172 -8.46 -8.97 5.02
CA ARG A 172 -7.07 -9.47 5.10
C ARG A 172 -6.01 -8.38 5.25
N ASP A 173 -6.38 -7.14 5.64
CA ASP A 173 -5.40 -6.13 6.00
C ASP A 173 -4.51 -6.62 7.15
N GLN A 174 -3.20 -6.51 6.97
CA GLN A 174 -2.17 -6.92 7.94
C GLN A 174 -1.36 -5.73 8.44
N ALA A 175 -1.66 -4.51 8.00
CA ALA A 175 -0.83 -3.35 8.24
C ALA A 175 -1.51 -2.28 9.12
N ILE A 176 -2.68 -1.80 8.75
CA ILE A 176 -3.34 -0.65 9.38
C ILE A 176 -4.36 -1.09 10.41
N LEU A 177 -5.39 -1.80 9.99
CA LEU A 177 -6.52 -2.13 10.85
C LEU A 177 -6.14 -3.03 12.04
N PRO A 178 -5.30 -4.08 11.90
CA PRO A 178 -4.84 -4.87 13.04
C PRO A 178 -4.07 -4.05 14.09
N ARG A 179 -3.29 -3.04 13.66
CA ARG A 179 -2.58 -2.15 14.59
C ARG A 179 -3.55 -1.26 15.38
N LEU A 180 -4.58 -0.71 14.71
CA LEU A 180 -5.62 0.06 15.40
C LEU A 180 -6.38 -0.81 16.40
N MET A 181 -6.72 -2.03 16.03
CA MET A 181 -7.40 -2.99 16.90
C MET A 181 -6.54 -3.38 18.09
N ALA A 182 -5.25 -3.66 17.91
CA ALA A 182 -4.33 -4.00 19.00
C ALA A 182 -4.14 -2.84 20.02
N ILE A 183 -4.33 -1.59 19.59
CA ILE A 183 -4.35 -0.46 20.51
C ILE A 183 -5.69 -0.43 21.25
N ALA A 184 -6.80 -0.63 20.54
CA ALA A 184 -8.17 -0.62 21.07
C ALA A 184 -8.45 -1.76 22.07
N ASP A 185 -7.72 -2.89 22.00
CA ASP A 185 -7.82 -4.02 22.97
C ASP A 185 -7.60 -3.61 24.42
N ARG A 186 -7.04 -2.43 24.66
CA ARG A 186 -6.86 -1.84 25.99
C ARG A 186 -8.10 -1.11 26.53
N GLY A 187 -9.19 -1.09 25.78
CA GLY A 187 -10.43 -0.35 26.11
C GLY A 187 -10.34 1.16 25.84
N TRP A 188 -9.20 1.66 25.34
CA TRP A 188 -9.06 3.07 24.97
C TRP A 188 -8.17 3.24 23.71
N PHE A 189 -8.41 4.34 22.97
CA PHE A 189 -7.64 4.66 21.77
C PHE A 189 -7.16 6.12 21.82
N PRO A 190 -5.85 6.38 21.60
CA PRO A 190 -5.31 7.73 21.60
C PRO A 190 -5.68 8.46 20.31
N LEU A 191 -6.39 9.56 20.41
CA LEU A 191 -6.67 10.46 19.30
C LEU A 191 -5.67 11.60 19.26
N VAL A 192 -4.71 11.52 18.36
CA VAL A 192 -3.76 12.62 18.13
C VAL A 192 -4.55 13.82 17.60
N HIS A 193 -4.37 14.99 18.24
CA HIS A 193 -5.08 16.22 17.88
C HIS A 193 -6.61 16.03 17.86
N SER A 194 -7.15 15.35 18.85
CA SER A 194 -8.59 15.03 18.93
C SER A 194 -9.16 14.30 17.72
N GLY A 195 -8.29 13.74 16.84
CA GLY A 195 -8.70 13.08 15.60
C GLY A 195 -9.22 14.02 14.51
N GLU A 196 -8.94 15.32 14.60
CA GLU A 196 -9.40 16.33 13.63
C GLU A 196 -8.64 16.29 12.29
N ALA A 197 -7.54 15.55 12.21
CA ALA A 197 -6.81 15.37 10.96
C ALA A 197 -7.72 14.73 9.91
N VAL A 198 -7.75 15.33 8.72
CA VAL A 198 -8.52 14.85 7.56
C VAL A 198 -7.60 14.04 6.66
N ILE A 199 -7.95 12.80 6.41
CA ILE A 199 -7.12 11.87 5.64
C ILE A 199 -7.90 11.19 4.53
N ASP A 200 -7.19 10.81 3.48
CA ASP A 200 -7.69 9.88 2.48
C ASP A 200 -7.38 8.44 2.87
N VAL A 201 -8.29 7.55 2.49
CA VAL A 201 -8.12 6.10 2.58
C VAL A 201 -8.54 5.45 1.26
N THR A 202 -8.08 4.23 1.01
CA THR A 202 -8.38 3.48 -0.22
C THR A 202 -8.92 2.10 0.15
N TYR A 203 -10.14 1.77 -0.23
CA TYR A 203 -10.61 0.40 -0.11
C TYR A 203 -9.90 -0.50 -1.13
N VAL A 204 -9.40 -1.64 -0.69
CA VAL A 204 -8.55 -2.54 -1.50
C VAL A 204 -9.27 -3.08 -2.74
N GLY A 205 -10.59 -3.28 -2.68
CA GLY A 205 -11.39 -3.69 -3.82
C GLY A 205 -11.45 -2.63 -4.92
N ASN A 206 -11.53 -1.33 -4.55
CA ASN A 206 -11.46 -0.22 -5.50
C ASN A 206 -10.09 -0.16 -6.18
N LEU A 207 -9.01 -0.36 -5.42
CA LEU A 207 -7.64 -0.42 -5.97
C LEU A 207 -7.47 -1.59 -6.93
N SER A 208 -7.98 -2.78 -6.58
CA SER A 208 -7.88 -3.97 -7.44
C SER A 208 -8.61 -3.79 -8.76
N ARG A 209 -9.77 -3.12 -8.74
CA ARG A 209 -10.52 -2.76 -9.95
C ARG A 209 -9.75 -1.75 -10.81
N LEU A 210 -9.15 -0.71 -10.18
CA LEU A 210 -8.32 0.25 -10.90
C LEU A 210 -7.14 -0.43 -11.59
N VAL A 211 -6.48 -1.40 -10.94
CA VAL A 211 -5.39 -2.17 -11.56
C VAL A 211 -5.88 -2.88 -12.83
N ALA A 212 -7.05 -3.50 -12.81
CA ALA A 212 -7.64 -4.13 -14.00
C ALA A 212 -7.91 -3.08 -15.11
N GLN A 213 -8.44 -1.91 -14.76
CA GLN A 213 -8.62 -0.81 -15.71
C GLN A 213 -7.29 -0.34 -16.32
N CYS A 214 -6.21 -0.25 -15.53
CA CYS A 214 -4.88 0.14 -16.01
C CYS A 214 -4.28 -0.84 -17.02
N LEU A 215 -4.67 -2.12 -16.98
CA LEU A 215 -4.18 -3.12 -17.93
C LEU A 215 -4.72 -2.88 -19.36
N GLU A 216 -5.92 -2.33 -19.47
CA GLU A 216 -6.65 -2.09 -20.71
C GLU A 216 -6.66 -0.64 -21.16
N ALA A 217 -6.29 0.30 -20.26
CA ALA A 217 -6.36 1.73 -20.52
C ALA A 217 -5.45 2.14 -21.70
N ASP A 218 -6.01 2.88 -22.63
CA ASP A 218 -5.24 3.56 -23.69
C ASP A 218 -4.73 4.91 -23.18
N VAL A 219 -3.65 4.85 -22.40
CA VAL A 219 -3.04 6.03 -21.77
C VAL A 219 -1.54 6.07 -22.02
N VAL A 220 -0.98 7.26 -21.92
CA VAL A 220 0.48 7.43 -22.00
C VAL A 220 1.12 6.78 -20.78
N ALA A 221 1.78 5.64 -20.99
CA ALA A 221 2.41 4.83 -19.96
C ALA A 221 3.92 5.12 -19.87
N ASP A 222 4.27 6.37 -19.59
CA ASP A 222 5.64 6.92 -19.55
C ASP A 222 6.30 6.86 -18.17
N GLY A 223 5.75 6.04 -17.26
CA GLY A 223 6.19 5.98 -15.88
C GLY A 223 5.52 7.03 -14.98
N ARG A 224 4.47 7.72 -15.47
CA ARG A 224 3.73 8.70 -14.66
C ARG A 224 3.03 8.06 -13.49
N ALA A 225 2.87 8.85 -12.44
CA ALA A 225 2.18 8.44 -11.23
C ALA A 225 0.73 8.91 -11.23
N TYR A 226 -0.12 8.15 -10.53
CA TYR A 226 -1.52 8.48 -10.26
C TYR A 226 -1.78 8.33 -8.76
N ASN A 227 -2.28 9.37 -8.13
CA ASN A 227 -2.77 9.31 -6.77
C ASN A 227 -4.07 8.50 -6.72
N VAL A 228 -4.21 7.67 -5.70
CA VAL A 228 -5.37 6.79 -5.54
C VAL A 228 -5.91 6.88 -4.13
N SER A 229 -7.21 7.18 -4.00
CA SER A 229 -7.97 7.12 -2.76
C SER A 229 -9.45 6.85 -3.08
N ASN A 230 -10.28 6.71 -2.06
CA ASN A 230 -11.73 6.68 -2.28
C ASN A 230 -12.29 8.02 -2.75
N GLY A 231 -11.49 9.11 -2.72
CA GLY A 231 -11.92 10.44 -3.16
C GLY A 231 -12.96 11.08 -2.26
N ASP A 232 -13.05 10.60 -1.04
CA ASP A 232 -13.94 11.04 0.04
C ASP A 232 -13.11 11.16 1.33
N PRO A 233 -12.44 12.32 1.56
CA PRO A 233 -11.59 12.52 2.72
C PRO A 233 -12.40 12.48 4.02
N ILE A 234 -11.88 11.80 5.04
CA ILE A 234 -12.56 11.56 6.31
C ILE A 234 -11.71 12.01 7.50
N ARG A 235 -12.33 12.54 8.57
CA ARG A 235 -11.60 12.80 9.81
C ARG A 235 -11.21 11.49 10.49
N VAL A 236 -10.03 11.48 11.10
CA VAL A 236 -9.52 10.29 11.82
C VAL A 236 -10.48 9.85 12.91
N VAL A 237 -11.09 10.79 13.67
CA VAL A 237 -12.08 10.46 14.69
C VAL A 237 -13.30 9.75 14.12
N GLU A 238 -13.80 10.18 12.96
CA GLU A 238 -14.94 9.55 12.30
C GLU A 238 -14.58 8.15 11.81
N LEU A 239 -13.42 8.01 11.18
CA LEU A 239 -12.92 6.73 10.66
C LEU A 239 -12.81 5.68 11.78
N VAL A 240 -12.14 6.02 12.90
CA VAL A 240 -11.97 5.07 14.01
C VAL A 240 -13.28 4.77 14.73
N THR A 241 -14.19 5.76 14.86
CA THR A 241 -15.51 5.57 15.45
C THR A 241 -16.36 4.59 14.62
N LYS A 242 -16.41 4.80 13.29
CA LYS A 242 -17.10 3.89 12.35
C LYS A 242 -16.50 2.48 12.40
N LEU A 243 -15.16 2.36 12.42
CA LEU A 243 -14.48 1.09 12.51
C LEU A 243 -14.85 0.33 13.80
N PHE A 244 -14.73 0.99 14.98
CA PHE A 244 -15.02 0.32 16.25
C PHE A 244 -16.50 -0.04 16.38
N ALA A 245 -17.41 0.82 15.90
CA ALA A 245 -18.85 0.51 15.86
C ALA A 245 -19.16 -0.73 15.00
N ALA A 246 -18.60 -0.82 13.78
CA ALA A 246 -18.77 -1.99 12.89
C ALA A 246 -18.18 -3.28 13.51
N MET A 247 -17.09 -3.15 14.28
CA MET A 247 -16.48 -4.25 15.01
C MET A 247 -17.25 -4.64 16.31
N GLY A 248 -18.27 -3.87 16.70
CA GLY A 248 -19.01 -4.08 17.94
C GLY A 248 -18.17 -3.81 19.20
N ARG A 249 -17.23 -2.86 19.12
CA ARG A 249 -16.32 -2.54 20.23
C ARG A 249 -16.59 -1.18 20.81
N GLU A 250 -16.76 -1.11 22.13
CA GLU A 250 -16.79 0.13 22.89
C GLU A 250 -15.36 0.53 23.28
N VAL A 251 -14.85 1.59 22.70
CA VAL A 251 -13.47 2.08 22.91
C VAL A 251 -13.51 3.54 23.35
N ARG A 252 -12.91 3.86 24.48
CA ARG A 252 -12.80 5.22 24.96
C ARG A 252 -11.77 5.99 24.12
N LEU A 253 -12.20 7.03 23.42
CA LEU A 253 -11.33 7.90 22.64
C LEU A 253 -10.69 8.96 23.55
N VAL A 254 -9.35 9.03 23.59
CA VAL A 254 -8.60 9.90 24.49
C VAL A 254 -7.79 10.92 23.68
N PRO A 255 -8.11 12.21 23.73
CA PRO A 255 -7.37 13.23 22.99
C PRO A 255 -5.92 13.35 23.50
N ILE A 256 -4.96 13.40 22.57
CA ILE A 256 -3.54 13.65 22.88
C ILE A 256 -3.03 14.79 22.00
N PRO A 257 -2.39 15.84 22.55
CA PRO A 257 -1.77 16.89 21.77
C PRO A 257 -0.71 16.37 20.81
N ARG A 258 -0.66 16.91 19.57
CA ARG A 258 0.32 16.49 18.53
C ARG A 258 1.77 16.45 19.04
N GLY A 259 2.20 17.53 19.72
CA GLY A 259 3.58 17.63 20.24
C GLY A 259 3.92 16.53 21.25
N VAL A 260 2.99 16.22 22.14
CA VAL A 260 3.14 15.15 23.16
C VAL A 260 3.25 13.79 22.47
N ALA A 261 2.35 13.49 21.54
CA ALA A 261 2.36 12.22 20.80
C ALA A 261 3.65 12.02 20.01
N VAL A 262 4.13 13.05 19.30
CA VAL A 262 5.39 13.02 18.55
C VAL A 262 6.60 12.87 19.46
N ALA A 263 6.63 13.54 20.63
CA ALA A 263 7.71 13.41 21.60
C ALA A 263 7.77 11.98 22.19
N MET A 264 6.62 11.44 22.59
CA MET A 264 6.52 10.05 23.09
C MET A 264 6.99 9.04 22.04
N ALA A 265 6.57 9.20 20.79
CA ALA A 265 7.01 8.36 19.69
C ALA A 265 8.52 8.46 19.47
N GLY A 266 9.10 9.68 19.54
CA GLY A 266 10.54 9.88 19.43
C GLY A 266 11.34 9.18 20.53
N ILE A 267 10.84 9.17 21.76
CA ILE A 267 11.44 8.42 22.86
C ILE A 267 11.36 6.90 22.60
N ALA A 268 10.18 6.42 22.19
CA ALA A 268 9.97 5.00 21.87
C ALA A 268 10.91 4.52 20.74
N GLU A 269 11.08 5.33 19.67
CA GLU A 269 12.01 5.04 18.58
C GLU A 269 13.47 4.98 19.07
N ARG A 270 13.91 5.90 19.96
CA ARG A 270 15.27 5.89 20.51
C ARG A 270 15.53 4.63 21.32
N ILE A 271 14.58 4.24 22.18
CA ILE A 271 14.66 3.02 22.99
C ILE A 271 14.72 1.79 22.05
N ALA A 272 13.87 1.73 21.02
CA ALA A 272 13.84 0.62 20.10
C ALA A 272 15.17 0.43 19.34
N ARG A 273 15.81 1.54 18.95
CA ARG A 273 17.11 1.51 18.23
C ARG A 273 18.27 0.98 19.05
N VAL A 274 18.25 1.12 20.38
CA VAL A 274 19.32 0.61 21.25
C VAL A 274 19.06 -0.81 21.76
N ARG A 275 17.87 -1.36 21.51
CA ARG A 275 17.54 -2.74 21.86
C ARG A 275 18.12 -3.74 20.85
N PRO A 276 18.57 -4.93 21.28
CA PRO A 276 18.99 -5.99 20.37
C PRO A 276 17.90 -6.31 19.33
N GLY A 277 18.29 -6.41 18.07
CA GLY A 277 17.35 -6.67 16.96
C GLY A 277 16.51 -5.48 16.52
N CYS A 278 16.67 -4.30 17.11
CA CYS A 278 15.95 -3.07 16.77
C CYS A 278 14.43 -3.30 16.55
N PRO A 279 13.71 -3.86 17.52
CA PRO A 279 12.29 -4.22 17.35
C PRO A 279 11.45 -3.00 17.01
N GLU A 280 10.41 -3.18 16.18
CA GLU A 280 9.50 -2.10 15.85
C GLU A 280 8.82 -1.56 17.12
N PRO A 281 8.93 -0.24 17.42
CA PRO A 281 8.21 0.33 18.54
C PRO A 281 6.71 0.41 18.23
N ARG A 282 5.88 0.24 19.26
CA ARG A 282 4.42 0.33 19.13
C ARG A 282 3.94 1.69 18.59
N LEU A 283 4.76 2.72 18.77
CA LEU A 283 4.47 4.09 18.36
C LEU A 283 5.70 4.65 17.63
N THR A 284 5.54 5.00 16.36
CA THR A 284 6.56 5.69 15.56
C THR A 284 6.14 7.15 15.30
N ARG A 285 7.09 8.05 15.15
CA ARG A 285 6.79 9.45 14.78
C ARG A 285 6.01 9.51 13.46
N TYR A 286 6.38 8.67 12.50
CA TYR A 286 5.65 8.58 11.23
C TYR A 286 4.20 8.12 11.44
N GLY A 287 3.96 7.05 12.22
CA GLY A 287 2.61 6.57 12.51
C GLY A 287 1.75 7.61 13.22
N VAL A 288 2.31 8.31 14.22
CA VAL A 288 1.65 9.45 14.87
C VAL A 288 1.37 10.57 13.86
N GLY A 289 2.31 10.86 12.99
CA GLY A 289 2.16 11.91 11.98
C GLY A 289 1.05 11.61 10.99
N VAL A 290 0.95 10.38 10.52
CA VAL A 290 -0.10 9.94 9.57
C VAL A 290 -1.52 10.09 10.15
N LEU A 291 -1.68 9.93 11.46
CA LEU A 291 -2.96 10.08 12.17
C LEU A 291 -3.16 11.48 12.74
N GLY A 292 -2.11 12.29 12.87
CA GLY A 292 -2.16 13.59 13.53
C GLY A 292 -2.10 14.80 12.60
N TYR A 293 -1.77 14.61 11.31
CA TYR A 293 -1.73 15.67 10.31
C TYR A 293 -2.62 15.31 9.13
N SER A 294 -3.35 16.31 8.65
CA SER A 294 -4.21 16.15 7.48
C SER A 294 -3.36 15.87 6.23
N GLN A 295 -3.80 14.88 5.45
CA GLN A 295 -3.19 14.58 4.17
C GLN A 295 -4.25 14.05 3.21
N THR A 296 -4.69 14.90 2.28
CA THR A 296 -5.64 14.55 1.22
C THR A 296 -4.98 14.63 -0.15
N LEU A 297 -5.42 13.79 -1.07
CA LEU A 297 -4.89 13.66 -2.41
C LEU A 297 -5.85 14.27 -3.44
N ASP A 298 -5.31 14.90 -4.46
CA ASP A 298 -6.03 15.12 -5.69
C ASP A 298 -5.96 13.84 -6.55
N ILE A 299 -7.11 13.25 -6.85
CA ILE A 299 -7.23 12.05 -7.71
C ILE A 299 -7.82 12.38 -9.09
N SER A 300 -7.87 13.65 -9.46
CA SER A 300 -8.47 14.13 -10.72
C SER A 300 -7.78 13.54 -11.94
N LEU A 301 -6.46 13.30 -11.86
CA LEU A 301 -5.71 12.68 -12.93
C LEU A 301 -6.14 11.23 -13.16
N ALA A 302 -6.26 10.43 -12.10
CA ALA A 302 -6.74 9.05 -12.18
C ALA A 302 -8.18 8.98 -12.69
N ARG A 303 -9.05 9.91 -12.27
CA ARG A 303 -10.43 10.01 -12.79
C ARG A 303 -10.48 10.31 -14.28
N ARG A 304 -9.67 11.27 -14.75
CA ARG A 304 -9.67 11.70 -16.15
C ARG A 304 -9.07 10.68 -17.10
N GLU A 305 -7.90 10.13 -16.73
CA GLU A 305 -7.11 9.32 -17.64
C GLU A 305 -7.39 7.82 -17.49
N LEU A 306 -7.69 7.35 -16.28
CA LEU A 306 -7.91 5.93 -15.99
C LEU A 306 -9.40 5.60 -15.79
N ASN A 307 -10.32 6.57 -15.96
CA ASN A 307 -11.75 6.41 -15.64
C ASN A 307 -11.98 5.88 -14.22
N TYR A 308 -11.11 6.29 -13.28
CA TYR A 308 -11.18 5.82 -11.90
C TYR A 308 -12.42 6.35 -11.18
N ALA A 309 -13.33 5.46 -10.82
CA ALA A 309 -14.49 5.74 -9.98
C ALA A 309 -14.57 4.70 -8.87
N PRO A 310 -14.28 5.06 -7.61
CA PRO A 310 -14.45 4.16 -6.47
C PRO A 310 -15.90 3.70 -6.38
N ALA A 311 -16.13 2.38 -6.43
CA ALA A 311 -17.48 1.82 -6.43
C ALA A 311 -17.96 1.41 -5.03
N VAL A 312 -17.03 1.23 -4.10
CA VAL A 312 -17.30 0.85 -2.71
C VAL A 312 -16.95 2.04 -1.84
N SER A 313 -17.89 2.51 -1.01
CA SER A 313 -17.68 3.61 -0.08
C SER A 313 -16.72 3.21 1.07
N ILE A 314 -16.30 4.17 1.87
CA ILE A 314 -15.49 3.91 3.07
C ILE A 314 -16.30 3.07 4.06
N GLU A 315 -17.56 3.42 4.28
CA GLU A 315 -18.47 2.73 5.18
C GLU A 315 -18.66 1.27 4.78
N GLU A 316 -19.00 1.03 3.51
CA GLU A 316 -19.18 -0.31 3.00
C GLU A 316 -17.88 -1.13 3.09
N GLY A 317 -16.73 -0.52 2.82
CA GLY A 317 -15.42 -1.17 2.98
C GLY A 317 -15.12 -1.55 4.43
N ILE A 318 -15.50 -0.70 5.40
CA ILE A 318 -15.38 -0.99 6.84
C ILE A 318 -16.31 -2.15 7.25
N GLU A 319 -17.55 -2.16 6.76
CA GLU A 319 -18.51 -3.23 7.04
C GLU A 319 -18.01 -4.59 6.50
N ARG A 320 -17.51 -4.62 5.26
CA ARG A 320 -16.93 -5.82 4.64
C ARG A 320 -15.74 -6.34 5.45
N TYR A 321 -14.85 -5.44 5.89
CA TYR A 321 -13.74 -5.80 6.77
C TYR A 321 -14.24 -6.38 8.10
N ALA A 322 -15.20 -5.74 8.74
CA ALA A 322 -15.74 -6.19 10.02
C ALA A 322 -16.41 -7.57 9.92
N GLN A 323 -17.13 -7.84 8.85
CA GLN A 323 -17.73 -9.16 8.57
C GLN A 323 -16.63 -10.22 8.40
N TRP A 324 -15.62 -9.93 7.57
CA TRP A 324 -14.48 -10.82 7.36
C TRP A 324 -13.75 -11.12 8.69
N TRP A 325 -13.49 -10.09 9.50
CA TRP A 325 -12.81 -10.23 10.80
C TRP A 325 -13.56 -11.14 11.75
N LYS A 326 -14.88 -10.96 11.89
CA LYS A 326 -15.73 -11.80 12.75
C LYS A 326 -15.68 -13.27 12.34
N GLN A 327 -15.58 -13.56 11.06
CA GLN A 327 -15.55 -14.91 10.52
C GLN A 327 -14.17 -15.61 10.65
N HIS A 328 -13.06 -14.86 10.63
CA HIS A 328 -11.72 -15.45 10.47
C HIS A 328 -10.76 -15.22 11.64
N VAL A 329 -11.06 -14.31 12.53
CA VAL A 329 -10.15 -13.94 13.64
C VAL A 329 -10.77 -14.19 15.01
N HIS A 330 -12.09 -14.29 15.10
CA HIS A 330 -12.85 -14.58 16.32
C HIS A 330 -13.71 -15.86 16.22
N ALA A 331 -13.47 -16.70 15.23
CA ALA A 331 -14.06 -18.02 15.13
C ALA A 331 -13.26 -19.07 15.91
#